data_485fe5c368ee27dfbe73886c1195cb91
#
_entry.id   485fe5c368ee27dfbe73886c1195cb91
#
_cell.length_a   1.000
_cell.length_b   1.000
_cell.length_c   1.000
_cell.angle_alpha   90.00
_cell.angle_beta   90.00
_cell.angle_gamma   90.00
#
_symmetry.space_group_name_H-M   'P 1'
#
loop_
_entity.id
_entity.type
_entity.pdbx_description
1 polymer ?
#
loop_
_entity_poly.entity_id
_entity_poly.type
_entity_poly.pdbx_seq_one_letter_code
_entity_poly.pdbx_strand_id
1 'polypeptide(L)'
;MGTIGVAPSRELLREIFLREDELLKRGGAVLGPEPNDAVPAQEPIASEALRTIPPRENGGNLDIKQLTAGTRLLLPVFTPGAFFSAGDAHFAQGDSECCGTAVEMDCTLHVNFQVRKGEAARRNLRFPIFERDDYFTTPEMAAPRRFIASTGMCIADGVNESENATLAARNALLTMIQLLMERGWSREQAYCICSVAVDLKVSQVVDVPNFVVSAFLPLDIFV
;
A
#
# COMPACT_ATOMS: atom_id res chain seq x y z
N MET A 1 5.99 -8.63 -2.59
CA MET A 1 7.08 -7.76 -2.10
C MET A 1 6.44 -6.47 -1.63
N GLY A 2 6.59 -6.13 -0.36
CA GLY A 2 6.12 -4.87 0.20
C GLY A 2 7.01 -3.72 -0.27
N THR A 3 8.29 -3.78 0.03
CA THR A 3 9.23 -2.73 -0.35
C THR A 3 10.03 -3.10 -1.59
N ILE A 4 9.90 -2.30 -2.66
CA ILE A 4 10.61 -2.48 -3.92
C ILE A 4 10.72 -1.15 -4.68
N GLY A 5 11.91 -0.73 -5.05
CA GLY A 5 12.09 0.57 -5.69
C GLY A 5 13.49 0.86 -6.18
N VAL A 6 13.69 2.10 -6.61
CA VAL A 6 14.96 2.66 -7.07
C VAL A 6 15.28 3.94 -6.30
N ALA A 7 16.53 4.40 -6.35
CA ALA A 7 16.92 5.62 -5.64
C ALA A 7 16.25 6.86 -6.23
N PRO A 8 15.78 7.79 -5.42
CA PRO A 8 15.34 9.11 -5.86
C PRO A 8 16.53 9.95 -6.33
N SER A 9 16.32 10.90 -7.22
CA SER A 9 17.30 11.95 -7.49
C SER A 9 17.31 13.00 -6.37
N ARG A 10 18.33 13.85 -6.34
CA ARG A 10 18.37 14.98 -5.39
C ARG A 10 17.25 16.00 -5.65
N GLU A 11 16.85 16.14 -6.89
CA GLU A 11 15.72 17.00 -7.28
C GLU A 11 14.42 16.44 -6.71
N LEU A 12 14.16 15.15 -6.93
CA LEU A 12 12.98 14.46 -6.39
C LEU A 12 12.95 14.52 -4.85
N LEU A 13 14.09 14.32 -4.18
CA LEU A 13 14.21 14.47 -2.73
C LEU A 13 13.74 15.85 -2.26
N ARG A 14 14.23 16.92 -2.91
CA ARG A 14 13.83 18.29 -2.58
C ARG A 14 12.34 18.55 -2.79
N GLU A 15 11.79 18.04 -3.91
CA GLU A 15 10.36 18.15 -4.19
C GLU A 15 9.52 17.43 -3.12
N ILE A 16 9.94 16.24 -2.70
CA ILE A 16 9.29 15.47 -1.65
C ILE A 16 9.31 16.25 -0.32
N PHE A 17 10.47 16.75 0.11
CA PHE A 17 10.57 17.53 1.33
C PHE A 17 9.69 18.78 1.30
N LEU A 18 9.68 19.52 0.21
CA LEU A 18 8.88 20.74 0.08
C LEU A 18 7.37 20.44 0.19
N ARG A 19 6.89 19.41 -0.50
CA ARG A 19 5.46 19.09 -0.46
C ARG A 19 5.03 18.45 0.85
N GLU A 20 5.90 17.68 1.51
CA GLU A 20 5.62 17.07 2.81
C GLU A 20 5.66 18.13 3.93
N ASP A 21 6.59 19.10 3.89
CA ASP A 21 6.61 20.24 4.79
C ASP A 21 5.35 21.12 4.64
N GLU A 22 4.91 21.34 3.41
CA GLU A 22 3.66 22.08 3.16
C GLU A 22 2.43 21.30 3.64
N LEU A 23 2.46 19.97 3.54
CA LEU A 23 1.40 19.12 4.08
C LEU A 23 1.34 19.19 5.61
N LEU A 24 2.50 19.17 6.29
CA LEU A 24 2.59 19.35 7.74
C LEU A 24 1.99 20.70 8.19
N LYS A 25 2.29 21.79 7.50
CA LYS A 25 1.72 23.13 7.78
C LYS A 25 0.20 23.17 7.71
N ARG A 26 -0.39 22.30 6.88
CA ARG A 26 -1.85 22.14 6.74
C ARG A 26 -2.45 21.11 7.70
N GLY A 27 -1.65 20.56 8.64
CA GLY A 27 -2.10 19.57 9.61
C GLY A 27 -2.20 18.15 9.06
N GLY A 28 -1.55 17.86 7.92
CA GLY A 28 -1.46 16.49 7.38
C GLY A 28 -0.43 15.65 8.12
N ALA A 29 -0.57 14.32 8.02
CA ALA A 29 0.39 13.39 8.59
C ALA A 29 1.57 13.16 7.64
N VAL A 30 2.79 13.27 8.16
CA VAL A 30 4.03 13.01 7.43
C VAL A 30 5.00 12.24 8.33
N LEU A 31 5.72 11.30 7.76
CA LEU A 31 6.86 10.65 8.39
C LEU A 31 8.15 11.28 7.85
N GLY A 32 8.60 12.32 8.53
CA GLY A 32 9.85 13.04 8.19
C GLY A 32 11.11 12.21 8.45
N PRO A 33 12.30 12.71 8.06
CA PRO A 33 13.57 12.09 8.38
C PRO A 33 13.72 11.82 9.88
N GLU A 34 14.36 10.70 10.22
CA GLU A 34 14.70 10.34 11.60
C GLU A 34 16.21 10.06 11.67
N PRO A 35 17.03 11.10 11.94
CA PRO A 35 18.49 10.99 11.88
C PRO A 35 19.08 9.92 12.81
N ASN A 36 18.43 9.66 13.95
CA ASN A 36 18.92 8.67 14.91
C ASN A 36 18.76 7.22 14.42
N ASP A 37 17.81 6.99 13.53
CA ASP A 37 17.53 5.67 12.93
C ASP A 37 18.10 5.53 11.51
N ALA A 38 18.79 6.56 11.03
CA ALA A 38 19.35 6.56 9.67
C ALA A 38 20.51 5.58 9.54
N VAL A 39 20.61 4.93 8.38
CA VAL A 39 21.75 4.06 8.02
C VAL A 39 22.26 4.49 6.63
N PRO A 40 23.46 5.08 6.54
CA PRO A 40 24.38 5.44 7.64
C PRO A 40 23.90 6.64 8.45
N ALA A 41 24.19 6.65 9.75
CA ALA A 41 23.92 7.77 10.65
C ALA A 41 24.99 8.86 10.52
N GLN A 42 25.20 9.37 9.33
CA GLN A 42 26.19 10.41 8.98
C GLN A 42 25.54 11.58 8.31
N GLU A 43 25.85 12.79 8.79
CA GLU A 43 25.39 14.03 8.12
C GLU A 43 26.15 14.25 6.79
N PRO A 44 25.50 14.81 5.76
CA PRO A 44 24.09 15.25 5.74
C PRO A 44 23.08 14.13 5.42
N ILE A 45 23.54 12.90 5.21
CA ILE A 45 22.67 11.78 4.77
C ILE A 45 21.57 11.51 5.80
N ALA A 46 21.92 11.50 7.08
CA ALA A 46 20.98 11.17 8.15
C ALA A 46 19.77 12.12 8.21
N SER A 47 20.01 13.43 8.00
CA SER A 47 18.93 14.43 8.00
C SER A 47 18.25 14.64 6.65
N GLU A 48 18.89 14.23 5.54
CA GLU A 48 18.35 14.37 4.20
C GLU A 48 17.70 13.08 3.66
N ALA A 49 17.91 11.93 4.30
CA ALA A 49 17.37 10.66 3.85
C ALA A 49 15.87 10.57 4.09
N LEU A 50 15.16 10.03 3.10
CA LEU A 50 13.73 9.71 3.24
C LEU A 50 13.53 8.47 4.10
N ARG A 51 12.50 8.47 4.92
CA ARG A 51 12.03 7.23 5.54
C ARG A 51 11.48 6.28 4.48
N THR A 52 11.69 4.99 4.70
CA THR A 52 11.28 3.93 3.76
C THR A 52 9.81 3.57 3.86
N ILE A 53 9.13 3.92 4.97
CA ILE A 53 7.72 3.59 5.21
C ILE A 53 6.79 4.19 4.14
N PRO A 54 6.82 5.50 3.80
CA PRO A 54 5.94 6.04 2.77
C PRO A 54 6.42 5.64 1.37
N PRO A 55 5.56 5.09 0.51
CA PRO A 55 5.89 4.91 -0.90
C PRO A 55 5.89 6.26 -1.63
N ARG A 56 6.70 6.36 -2.69
CA ARG A 56 6.83 7.58 -3.49
C ARG A 56 6.99 7.24 -4.98
N GLU A 57 7.28 8.24 -5.79
CA GLU A 57 7.39 8.11 -7.25
C GLU A 57 8.42 7.06 -7.68
N ASN A 58 9.47 6.89 -6.89
CA ASN A 58 10.56 5.92 -7.12
C ASN A 58 10.25 4.49 -6.62
N GLY A 59 9.05 4.22 -6.16
CA GLY A 59 8.67 2.97 -5.49
C GLY A 59 8.82 3.09 -3.98
N GLY A 60 9.45 2.11 -3.36
CA GLY A 60 9.60 1.98 -1.92
C GLY A 60 8.57 1.03 -1.33
N ASN A 61 8.03 1.34 -0.17
CA ASN A 61 7.06 0.50 0.54
C ASN A 61 5.68 0.60 -0.12
N LEU A 62 5.48 -0.19 -1.17
CA LEU A 62 4.26 -0.15 -2.00
C LEU A 62 3.12 -0.99 -1.44
N ASP A 63 3.46 -2.08 -0.77
CA ASP A 63 2.52 -3.04 -0.16
C ASP A 63 1.40 -3.49 -1.12
N ILE A 64 1.78 -3.70 -2.37
CA ILE A 64 0.88 -4.17 -3.41
C ILE A 64 0.90 -5.70 -3.43
N LYS A 65 -0.13 -6.32 -2.92
CA LYS A 65 -0.32 -7.77 -2.82
C LYS A 65 -0.08 -8.51 -4.14
N GLN A 66 -0.36 -7.87 -5.29
CA GLN A 66 -0.20 -8.44 -6.62
C GLN A 66 1.24 -8.43 -7.16
N LEU A 67 2.20 -7.85 -6.44
CA LEU A 67 3.62 -7.90 -6.81
C LEU A 67 4.26 -9.25 -6.44
N THR A 68 3.80 -10.29 -7.11
CA THR A 68 4.22 -11.68 -6.94
C THR A 68 5.06 -12.18 -8.11
N ALA A 69 5.54 -13.42 -8.05
CA ALA A 69 6.28 -14.03 -9.15
C ALA A 69 5.51 -13.95 -10.48
N GLY A 70 6.18 -13.56 -11.57
CA GLY A 70 5.58 -13.35 -12.89
C GLY A 70 5.08 -11.93 -13.16
N THR A 71 5.08 -11.04 -12.17
CA THR A 71 4.70 -9.63 -12.35
C THR A 71 5.90 -8.82 -12.86
N ARG A 72 5.65 -7.93 -13.81
CA ARG A 72 6.61 -6.90 -14.24
C ARG A 72 6.27 -5.59 -13.54
N LEU A 73 7.25 -5.01 -12.86
CA LEU A 73 7.15 -3.69 -12.24
C LEU A 73 7.97 -2.70 -13.06
N LEU A 74 7.34 -1.64 -13.53
CA LEU A 74 7.96 -0.53 -14.25
C LEU A 74 8.15 0.63 -13.28
N LEU A 75 9.41 0.96 -13.02
CA LEU A 75 9.79 2.05 -12.13
C LEU A 75 10.38 3.19 -12.94
N PRO A 76 9.91 4.45 -12.75
CA PRO A 76 10.61 5.60 -13.26
C PRO A 76 12.01 5.70 -12.62
N VAL A 77 13.06 5.84 -13.43
CA VAL A 77 14.43 5.97 -12.93
C VAL A 77 14.83 7.43 -12.87
N PHE A 78 15.17 7.90 -11.69
CA PHE A 78 15.47 9.31 -11.41
C PHE A 78 16.97 9.61 -11.33
N THR A 79 17.81 8.57 -11.19
CA THR A 79 19.26 8.74 -11.05
C THR A 79 20.02 7.69 -11.87
N PRO A 80 21.19 8.02 -12.47
CA PRO A 80 22.02 7.05 -13.15
C PRO A 80 22.38 5.87 -12.24
N GLY A 81 22.27 4.66 -12.77
CA GLY A 81 22.50 3.43 -12.01
C GLY A 81 21.27 2.89 -11.29
N ALA A 82 20.18 3.64 -11.23
CA ALA A 82 18.91 3.27 -10.61
C ALA A 82 18.98 2.89 -9.12
N PHE A 83 19.99 2.16 -8.68
CA PHE A 83 20.20 1.67 -7.31
C PHE A 83 18.95 0.96 -6.77
N PHE A 84 18.60 -0.12 -7.46
CA PHE A 84 17.45 -0.96 -7.08
C PHE A 84 17.64 -1.56 -5.68
N SER A 85 16.56 -1.55 -4.91
CA SER A 85 16.49 -2.23 -3.62
C SER A 85 15.11 -2.88 -3.44
N ALA A 86 15.07 -3.95 -2.65
CA ALA A 86 13.85 -4.64 -2.29
C ALA A 86 13.98 -5.29 -0.91
N GLY A 87 12.88 -5.44 -0.23
CA GLY A 87 12.77 -6.08 1.08
C GLY A 87 11.32 -6.35 1.41
N ASP A 88 11.05 -6.69 2.67
CA ASP A 88 9.68 -6.74 3.17
C ASP A 88 8.82 -7.74 2.37
N ALA A 89 9.20 -9.01 2.46
CA ALA A 89 8.49 -10.07 1.75
C ALA A 89 7.29 -10.57 2.56
N HIS A 90 6.16 -10.70 1.89
CA HIS A 90 4.91 -11.12 2.50
C HIS A 90 4.48 -12.51 2.00
N PHE A 91 4.15 -13.42 2.92
CA PHE A 91 3.49 -14.67 2.61
C PHE A 91 2.02 -14.45 2.26
N ALA A 92 1.33 -13.61 3.01
CA ALA A 92 -0.06 -13.22 2.79
C ALA A 92 -0.29 -11.78 3.23
N GLN A 93 -1.13 -11.08 2.49
CA GLN A 93 -1.53 -9.70 2.75
C GLN A 93 -2.95 -9.49 2.25
N GLY A 94 -3.79 -8.79 3.00
CA GLY A 94 -5.05 -8.25 2.48
C GLY A 94 -4.79 -7.05 1.58
N ASP A 95 -5.65 -6.81 0.58
CA ASP A 95 -5.61 -5.56 -0.18
C ASP A 95 -5.93 -4.39 0.74
N SER A 96 -4.97 -3.71 1.23
CA SER A 96 -4.87 -2.50 2.04
C SER A 96 -3.83 -2.58 3.16
N GLU A 97 -3.49 -3.77 3.63
CA GLU A 97 -2.58 -3.93 4.78
C GLU A 97 -2.92 -2.97 5.93
N CYS A 98 -4.18 -2.93 6.29
CA CYS A 98 -4.84 -1.83 7.00
C CYS A 98 -4.30 -1.51 8.40
N CYS A 99 -3.52 -2.40 9.03
CA CYS A 99 -2.83 -2.11 10.29
C CYS A 99 -1.30 -2.01 10.14
N GLY A 100 -0.78 -2.04 8.88
CA GLY A 100 0.65 -1.91 8.60
C GLY A 100 1.43 -3.19 8.82
N THR A 101 0.79 -4.37 8.75
CA THR A 101 1.47 -5.67 8.78
C THR A 101 0.81 -6.68 7.87
N ALA A 102 1.63 -7.46 7.21
CA ALA A 102 1.24 -8.67 6.51
C ALA A 102 1.68 -9.91 7.31
N VAL A 103 1.67 -11.08 6.71
CA VAL A 103 2.40 -12.25 7.23
C VAL A 103 3.82 -12.15 6.68
N GLU A 104 4.70 -11.57 7.45
CA GLU A 104 6.09 -11.29 7.12
C GLU A 104 6.92 -12.57 6.98
N MET A 105 7.82 -12.61 6.01
CA MET A 105 8.67 -13.79 5.80
C MET A 105 10.02 -13.46 5.17
N ASP A 106 10.99 -14.33 5.40
CA ASP A 106 12.23 -14.33 4.62
C ASP A 106 11.97 -14.83 3.20
N CYS A 107 12.68 -14.26 2.23
CA CYS A 107 12.60 -14.75 0.85
C CYS A 107 13.92 -14.62 0.09
N THR A 108 14.02 -15.35 -1.01
CA THR A 108 15.01 -15.11 -2.06
C THR A 108 14.31 -14.50 -3.25
N LEU A 109 14.71 -13.27 -3.61
CA LEU A 109 14.13 -12.54 -4.72
C LEU A 109 14.93 -12.81 -6.02
N HIS A 110 14.26 -13.32 -7.04
CA HIS A 110 14.79 -13.48 -8.38
C HIS A 110 14.20 -12.41 -9.29
N VAL A 111 15.03 -11.53 -9.85
CA VAL A 111 14.60 -10.44 -10.72
C VAL A 111 15.34 -10.45 -12.05
N ASN A 112 14.67 -10.00 -13.10
CA ASN A 112 15.24 -9.72 -14.40
C ASN A 112 15.13 -8.22 -14.68
N PHE A 113 16.26 -7.54 -14.82
CA PHE A 113 16.29 -6.11 -15.08
C PHE A 113 16.27 -5.82 -16.57
N GLN A 114 15.38 -4.92 -16.98
CA GLN A 114 15.30 -4.38 -18.34
C GLN A 114 15.27 -2.86 -18.30
N VAL A 115 16.16 -2.21 -19.04
CA VAL A 115 16.18 -0.75 -19.17
C VAL A 115 15.40 -0.33 -20.40
N ARG A 116 14.30 0.39 -20.20
CA ARG A 116 13.45 0.96 -21.25
C ARG A 116 13.74 2.46 -21.41
N LYS A 117 14.84 2.77 -22.12
CA LYS A 117 15.33 4.15 -22.26
C LYS A 117 14.28 5.08 -22.86
N GLY A 118 14.03 6.22 -22.20
CA GLY A 118 13.11 7.27 -22.65
C GLY A 118 11.63 6.91 -22.51
N GLU A 119 11.27 5.71 -22.07
CA GLU A 119 9.87 5.30 -21.97
C GLU A 119 9.09 6.08 -20.91
N ALA A 120 9.68 6.32 -19.76
CA ALA A 120 9.03 7.09 -18.69
C ALA A 120 8.65 8.50 -19.18
N ALA A 121 9.57 9.20 -19.85
CA ALA A 121 9.31 10.52 -20.40
C ALA A 121 8.26 10.49 -21.53
N ARG A 122 8.37 9.55 -22.48
CA ARG A 122 7.42 9.41 -23.59
C ARG A 122 6.00 9.14 -23.13
N ARG A 123 5.84 8.34 -22.08
CA ARG A 123 4.54 7.94 -21.52
C ARG A 123 4.08 8.84 -20.38
N ASN A 124 4.89 9.85 -19.99
CA ASN A 124 4.64 10.70 -18.83
C ASN A 124 4.37 9.86 -17.55
N LEU A 125 5.17 8.82 -17.34
CA LEU A 125 5.06 7.98 -16.16
C LEU A 125 5.65 8.69 -14.94
N ARG A 126 4.80 8.97 -13.98
CA ARG A 126 5.18 9.64 -12.72
C ARG A 126 5.28 8.65 -11.56
N PHE A 127 4.52 7.58 -11.61
CA PHE A 127 4.42 6.58 -10.54
C PHE A 127 4.72 5.18 -11.07
N PRO A 128 5.06 4.23 -10.21
CA PRO A 128 5.21 2.83 -10.59
C PRO A 128 3.96 2.28 -11.30
N ILE A 129 4.20 1.43 -12.30
CA ILE A 129 3.15 0.66 -12.97
C ILE A 129 3.55 -0.80 -12.90
N PHE A 130 2.60 -1.68 -12.68
CA PHE A 130 2.84 -3.12 -12.76
C PHE A 130 1.92 -3.77 -13.78
N GLU A 131 2.41 -4.83 -14.39
CA GLU A 131 1.70 -5.57 -15.44
C GLU A 131 2.00 -7.05 -15.37
N ARG A 132 1.08 -7.85 -15.90
CA ARG A 132 1.19 -9.29 -16.00
C ARG A 132 0.54 -9.79 -17.28
N ASP A 133 1.10 -10.83 -17.92
CA ASP A 133 0.56 -11.40 -19.15
C ASP A 133 -0.58 -12.39 -18.88
N ASP A 134 -0.59 -12.98 -17.70
CA ASP A 134 -1.63 -13.91 -17.25
C ASP A 134 -2.46 -13.27 -16.11
N TYR A 135 -3.75 -13.58 -16.06
CA TYR A 135 -4.55 -13.17 -14.93
C TYR A 135 -4.12 -13.96 -13.70
N PHE A 136 -3.78 -13.22 -12.64
CA PHE A 136 -3.37 -13.82 -11.38
C PHE A 136 -4.58 -14.49 -10.70
N THR A 137 -4.74 -15.78 -10.94
CA THR A 137 -5.75 -16.59 -10.26
C THR A 137 -5.08 -17.58 -9.34
N THR A 138 -4.80 -17.19 -8.09
CA THR A 138 -4.68 -18.20 -7.06
C THR A 138 -6.08 -18.74 -6.74
N PRO A 139 -6.22 -20.00 -6.33
CA PRO A 139 -7.54 -20.55 -5.92
C PRO A 139 -8.27 -19.66 -4.92
N GLU A 140 -7.54 -19.01 -4.03
CA GLU A 140 -8.04 -18.10 -3.00
C GLU A 140 -8.63 -16.81 -3.57
N MET A 141 -8.15 -16.37 -4.74
CA MET A 141 -8.59 -15.14 -5.39
C MET A 141 -9.60 -15.37 -6.51
N ALA A 142 -9.55 -16.56 -7.16
CA ALA A 142 -10.35 -16.88 -8.33
C ALA A 142 -11.78 -17.31 -8.01
N ALA A 143 -11.99 -17.86 -6.84
CA ALA A 143 -13.31 -18.30 -6.41
C ALA A 143 -13.48 -17.95 -4.94
N PRO A 144 -14.24 -16.92 -4.62
CA PRO A 144 -14.71 -16.75 -3.26
C PRO A 144 -15.61 -17.93 -2.96
N ARG A 145 -15.03 -18.96 -2.37
CA ARG A 145 -15.76 -20.16 -1.97
C ARG A 145 -16.81 -19.79 -0.95
N ARG A 146 -16.38 -19.08 0.07
CA ARG A 146 -17.24 -18.47 1.08
C ARG A 146 -16.58 -17.18 1.57
N PHE A 147 -17.35 -16.14 1.69
CA PHE A 147 -16.87 -14.89 2.28
C PHE A 147 -17.99 -14.22 3.08
N ILE A 148 -17.60 -13.32 3.94
CA ILE A 148 -18.47 -12.29 4.49
C ILE A 148 -17.90 -10.93 4.06
N ALA A 149 -18.78 -10.00 3.72
CA ALA A 149 -18.35 -8.64 3.40
C ALA A 149 -19.13 -7.63 4.25
N SER A 150 -18.42 -6.61 4.69
CA SER A 150 -19.00 -5.40 5.25
C SER A 150 -18.91 -4.27 4.25
N THR A 151 -19.74 -3.25 4.42
CA THR A 151 -19.73 -2.03 3.61
C THR A 151 -19.54 -0.81 4.48
N GLY A 152 -18.93 0.22 3.92
CA GLY A 152 -18.84 1.54 4.53
C GLY A 152 -19.20 2.62 3.52
N MET A 153 -19.78 3.68 4.03
CA MET A 153 -20.18 4.88 3.29
C MET A 153 -19.55 6.12 3.90
N CYS A 154 -19.69 7.27 3.24
CA CYS A 154 -19.09 8.55 3.64
C CYS A 154 -19.87 9.22 4.79
N ILE A 155 -20.25 8.48 5.83
CA ILE A 155 -21.06 8.96 6.94
C ILE A 155 -20.36 8.67 8.27
N ALA A 156 -20.20 9.68 9.12
CA ALA A 156 -19.72 9.54 10.49
C ALA A 156 -20.59 10.36 11.42
N ASP A 157 -21.02 9.76 12.54
CA ASP A 157 -21.81 10.43 13.58
C ASP A 157 -23.06 11.18 13.07
N GLY A 158 -23.70 10.61 12.05
CA GLY A 158 -24.88 11.21 11.40
C GLY A 158 -24.55 12.36 10.44
N VAL A 159 -23.30 12.67 10.22
CA VAL A 159 -22.82 13.68 9.27
C VAL A 159 -22.33 13.00 8.00
N ASN A 160 -22.77 13.50 6.85
CA ASN A 160 -22.28 13.04 5.55
C ASN A 160 -21.04 13.86 5.14
N GLU A 161 -19.92 13.16 4.92
CA GLU A 161 -18.69 13.73 4.35
C GLU A 161 -18.61 13.34 2.87
N SER A 162 -19.34 14.04 2.04
CA SER A 162 -19.48 13.75 0.61
C SER A 162 -18.15 13.38 -0.05
N GLU A 163 -18.18 12.30 -0.83
CA GLU A 163 -17.04 11.81 -1.64
C GLU A 163 -15.78 11.43 -0.84
N ASN A 164 -15.88 11.23 0.48
CA ASN A 164 -14.77 10.82 1.31
C ASN A 164 -14.56 9.28 1.28
N ALA A 165 -13.84 8.79 0.26
CA ALA A 165 -13.57 7.36 0.10
C ALA A 165 -12.75 6.78 1.28
N THR A 166 -11.91 7.57 1.93
CA THR A 166 -11.15 7.15 3.10
C THR A 166 -12.06 6.87 4.29
N LEU A 167 -13.06 7.71 4.52
CA LEU A 167 -14.07 7.48 5.54
C LEU A 167 -14.90 6.24 5.23
N ALA A 168 -15.28 6.04 3.96
CA ALA A 168 -15.99 4.84 3.54
C ALA A 168 -15.17 3.56 3.80
N ALA A 169 -13.87 3.55 3.47
CA ALA A 169 -12.96 2.45 3.75
C ALA A 169 -12.84 2.17 5.26
N ARG A 170 -12.67 3.22 6.06
CA ARG A 170 -12.60 3.13 7.53
C ARG A 170 -13.87 2.50 8.10
N ASN A 171 -15.04 2.93 7.66
CA ASN A 171 -16.32 2.41 8.12
C ASN A 171 -16.52 0.94 7.75
N ALA A 172 -16.10 0.52 6.55
CA ALA A 172 -16.11 -0.87 6.14
C ALA A 172 -15.23 -1.74 7.07
N LEU A 173 -14.01 -1.28 7.36
CA LEU A 173 -13.09 -1.98 8.27
C LEU A 173 -13.62 -2.05 9.70
N LEU A 174 -14.13 -0.97 10.25
CA LEU A 174 -14.67 -0.97 11.60
C LEU A 174 -15.83 -1.96 11.75
N THR A 175 -16.69 -2.05 10.74
CA THR A 175 -17.78 -3.04 10.70
C THR A 175 -17.21 -4.47 10.60
N MET A 176 -16.17 -4.70 9.79
CA MET A 176 -15.53 -6.02 9.68
C MET A 176 -14.86 -6.44 11.00
N ILE A 177 -14.18 -5.52 11.68
CA ILE A 177 -13.61 -5.77 13.00
C ILE A 177 -14.72 -6.18 13.98
N GLN A 178 -15.87 -5.50 13.97
CA GLN A 178 -17.00 -5.87 14.82
C GLN A 178 -17.51 -7.29 14.51
N LEU A 179 -17.65 -7.65 13.24
CA LEU A 179 -18.06 -9.00 12.80
C LEU A 179 -17.07 -10.09 13.24
N LEU A 180 -15.79 -9.79 13.27
CA LEU A 180 -14.75 -10.69 13.78
C LEU A 180 -14.81 -10.80 15.31
N MET A 181 -15.05 -9.71 16.02
CA MET A 181 -15.24 -9.73 17.47
C MET A 181 -16.46 -10.56 17.88
N GLU A 182 -17.54 -10.55 17.15
CA GLU A 182 -18.72 -11.40 17.34
C GLU A 182 -18.39 -12.90 17.18
N ARG A 183 -17.28 -13.21 16.49
CA ARG A 183 -16.74 -14.57 16.34
C ARG A 183 -15.72 -14.97 17.41
N GLY A 184 -15.52 -14.10 18.42
CA GLY A 184 -14.66 -14.40 19.57
C GLY A 184 -13.23 -13.86 19.48
N TRP A 185 -12.87 -13.09 18.46
CA TRP A 185 -11.55 -12.44 18.34
C TRP A 185 -11.51 -11.16 19.19
N SER A 186 -10.34 -10.83 19.77
CA SER A 186 -10.16 -9.50 20.36
C SER A 186 -10.16 -8.42 19.26
N ARG A 187 -10.36 -7.17 19.64
CA ARG A 187 -10.32 -6.05 18.68
C ARG A 187 -8.99 -5.97 17.93
N GLU A 188 -7.88 -6.16 18.64
CA GLU A 188 -6.53 -6.13 18.10
C GLU A 188 -6.30 -7.31 17.14
N GLN A 189 -6.72 -8.51 17.54
CA GLN A 189 -6.65 -9.71 16.70
C GLN A 189 -7.51 -9.52 15.44
N ALA A 190 -8.72 -9.01 15.57
CA ALA A 190 -9.60 -8.71 14.44
C ALA A 190 -8.96 -7.71 13.47
N TYR A 191 -8.29 -6.68 13.98
CA TYR A 191 -7.59 -5.71 13.16
C TYR A 191 -6.38 -6.34 12.43
N CYS A 192 -5.60 -7.19 13.10
CA CYS A 192 -4.54 -7.95 12.45
C CYS A 192 -5.09 -8.89 11.35
N ILE A 193 -6.19 -9.62 11.63
CA ILE A 193 -6.85 -10.47 10.62
C ILE A 193 -7.28 -9.63 9.41
N CYS A 194 -7.84 -8.43 9.64
CA CYS A 194 -8.18 -7.55 8.54
C CYS A 194 -6.96 -7.18 7.69
N SER A 195 -5.81 -6.90 8.32
CA SER A 195 -4.60 -6.52 7.61
C SER A 195 -4.03 -7.64 6.73
N VAL A 196 -4.04 -8.87 7.20
CA VAL A 196 -3.41 -10.01 6.50
C VAL A 196 -4.34 -10.74 5.52
N ALA A 197 -5.67 -10.58 5.63
CA ALA A 197 -6.62 -11.42 4.89
C ALA A 197 -7.84 -10.70 4.30
N VAL A 198 -8.17 -9.49 4.73
CA VAL A 198 -9.33 -8.76 4.21
C VAL A 198 -8.95 -7.90 3.03
N ASP A 199 -9.69 -8.03 1.93
CA ASP A 199 -9.54 -7.18 0.75
C ASP A 199 -10.49 -5.99 0.83
N LEU A 200 -9.94 -4.77 0.87
CA LEU A 200 -10.71 -3.56 0.65
C LEU A 200 -10.89 -3.31 -0.84
N LYS A 201 -12.13 -3.18 -1.26
CA LYS A 201 -12.50 -2.93 -2.66
C LYS A 201 -13.36 -1.68 -2.76
N VAL A 202 -12.98 -0.79 -3.65
CA VAL A 202 -13.84 0.32 -4.02
C VAL A 202 -14.99 -0.24 -4.83
N SER A 203 -16.19 -0.24 -4.26
CA SER A 203 -17.38 -0.78 -4.92
C SER A 203 -17.98 0.22 -5.91
N GLN A 204 -18.03 1.49 -5.54
CA GLN A 204 -18.38 2.59 -6.44
C GLN A 204 -17.89 3.94 -5.90
N VAL A 205 -17.58 4.86 -6.80
CA VAL A 205 -17.18 6.26 -6.52
C VAL A 205 -17.93 7.24 -7.45
N VAL A 206 -19.19 6.95 -7.75
CA VAL A 206 -19.99 7.70 -8.71
C VAL A 206 -21.30 8.20 -8.12
N ASP A 207 -21.84 7.54 -7.10
CA ASP A 207 -23.15 7.86 -6.55
C ASP A 207 -23.01 8.82 -5.36
N VAL A 208 -22.84 10.10 -5.67
CA VAL A 208 -22.78 11.14 -4.65
C VAL A 208 -24.10 11.22 -3.85
N PRO A 209 -24.06 11.51 -2.55
CA PRO A 209 -22.89 11.89 -1.77
C PRO A 209 -22.10 10.71 -1.19
N ASN A 210 -22.53 9.45 -1.38
CA ASN A 210 -21.98 8.31 -0.68
C ASN A 210 -21.22 7.36 -1.62
N PHE A 211 -19.91 7.44 -1.61
CA PHE A 211 -19.05 6.37 -2.13
C PHE A 211 -19.18 5.12 -1.26
N VAL A 212 -19.03 3.96 -1.85
CA VAL A 212 -19.10 2.68 -1.14
C VAL A 212 -17.78 1.93 -1.27
N VAL A 213 -17.22 1.57 -0.13
CA VAL A 213 -16.10 0.63 -0.01
C VAL A 213 -16.60 -0.64 0.67
N SER A 214 -16.16 -1.80 0.21
CA SER A 214 -16.50 -3.09 0.80
C SER A 214 -15.23 -3.78 1.31
N ALA A 215 -15.31 -4.39 2.48
CA ALA A 215 -14.25 -5.20 3.06
C ALA A 215 -14.66 -6.67 2.97
N PHE A 216 -13.88 -7.48 2.23
CA PHE A 216 -14.16 -8.91 1.98
C PHE A 216 -13.25 -9.77 2.81
N LEU A 217 -13.82 -10.62 3.66
CA LEU A 217 -13.12 -11.60 4.46
C LEU A 217 -13.39 -13.01 3.89
N PRO A 218 -12.37 -13.72 3.39
CA PRO A 218 -12.50 -15.15 3.06
C PRO A 218 -12.82 -15.95 4.32
N LEU A 219 -13.82 -16.82 4.29
CA LEU A 219 -14.20 -17.62 5.46
C LEU A 219 -13.47 -18.96 5.53
N ASP A 220 -12.83 -19.38 4.45
CA ASP A 220 -12.04 -20.59 4.36
C ASP A 220 -10.62 -20.47 4.94
N ILE A 221 -10.24 -19.30 5.44
CA ILE A 221 -9.04 -19.13 6.27
C ILE A 221 -9.21 -19.62 7.71
N PHE A 222 -10.45 -19.87 8.13
CA PHE A 222 -10.77 -20.41 9.45
C PHE A 222 -11.06 -21.91 9.38
N VAL A 223 -10.50 -22.67 10.33
CA VAL A 223 -10.71 -24.11 10.49
C VAL A 223 -11.93 -24.38 11.36
#